data_57ef91f1ac79ebf88f6a5e942296c304
#
_entry.id   57ef91f1ac79ebf88f6a5e942296c304
#
_cell.length_a   1.000
_cell.length_b   1.000
_cell.length_c   1.000
_cell.angle_alpha   90.00
_cell.angle_beta   90.00
_cell.angle_gamma   90.00
#
_symmetry.space_group_name_H-M   'P 1'
#
loop_
_entity.id
_entity.type
_entity.pdbx_description
1 polymer ?
#
loop_
_entity_poly.entity_id
_entity_poly.type
_entity_poly.pdbx_seq_one_letter_code
_entity_poly.pdbx_strand_id
1 'polypeptide(L)' 'MNMNKLKAKIVEREMNVEELAEIIGMTGQTLYRKLRAPLKITIGEAIQMKDVLKLTDEEALEIFLF' A
#
# COMPACT_ATOMS: atom_id res chain seq x y z
N MET A 1 0.27 -10.76 -5.60
CA MET A 1 -0.12 -9.61 -4.75
C MET A 1 -1.59 -9.24 -4.97
N ASN A 2 -2.25 -8.79 -3.94
CA ASN A 2 -3.67 -8.44 -4.01
C ASN A 2 -3.85 -6.92 -3.86
N MET A 3 -3.77 -6.20 -4.96
CA MET A 3 -3.89 -4.74 -4.96
C MET A 3 -5.32 -4.26 -4.71
N ASN A 4 -6.32 -5.07 -5.04
CA ASN A 4 -7.71 -4.72 -4.74
C ASN A 4 -7.92 -4.67 -3.23
N LYS A 5 -7.34 -5.62 -2.50
CA LYS A 5 -7.41 -5.61 -1.03
C LYS A 5 -6.66 -4.42 -0.44
N LEU A 6 -5.52 -4.06 -1.02
CA LEU A 6 -4.78 -2.87 -0.59
C LEU A 6 -5.62 -1.62 -0.77
N LYS A 7 -6.25 -1.46 -1.93
CA LYS A 7 -7.11 -0.30 -2.21
C LYS A 7 -8.29 -0.25 -1.24
N ALA A 8 -8.88 -1.40 -0.92
CA ALA A 8 -9.97 -1.48 0.05
C ALA A 8 -9.51 -1.03 1.44
N LYS A 9 -8.29 -1.41 1.84
CA LYS A 9 -7.75 -0.99 3.13
C LYS A 9 -7.47 0.51 3.18
N ILE A 10 -7.02 1.11 2.09
CA ILE A 10 -6.83 2.57 2.01
C ILE A 10 -8.16 3.28 2.25
N VAL A 11 -9.21 2.84 1.58
CA VAL A 11 -10.56 3.41 1.73
C VAL A 11 -11.08 3.18 3.16
N GLU A 12 -10.89 1.98 3.70
CA GLU A 12 -11.31 1.64 5.05
C GLU A 12 -10.69 2.56 6.10
N ARG A 13 -9.46 3.02 5.87
CA ARG A 13 -8.79 3.98 6.75
C ARG A 13 -9.13 5.44 6.43
N GLU A 14 -10.13 5.65 5.59
CA GLU A 14 -10.58 6.99 5.19
C GLU A 14 -9.47 7.81 4.53
N MET A 15 -8.62 7.13 3.76
CA MET A 15 -7.51 7.73 3.04
C MET A 15 -7.69 7.55 1.53
N ASN A 16 -6.90 8.29 0.77
CA ASN A 16 -6.76 8.08 -0.66
C ASN A 16 -5.30 7.78 -0.98
N VAL A 17 -5.03 7.43 -2.24
CA VAL A 17 -3.68 7.04 -2.66
C VAL A 17 -2.69 8.20 -2.51
N GLU A 18 -3.12 9.42 -2.81
CA GLU A 18 -2.27 10.61 -2.68
C GLU A 18 -1.83 10.83 -1.24
N GLU A 19 -2.75 10.69 -0.29
CA GLU A 19 -2.44 10.85 1.12
C GLU A 19 -1.48 9.77 1.61
N LEU A 20 -1.72 8.52 1.23
CA LEU A 20 -0.82 7.42 1.59
C LEU A 20 0.58 7.65 1.01
N ALA A 21 0.65 8.05 -0.26
CA ALA A 21 1.92 8.32 -0.92
C ALA A 21 2.71 9.39 -0.18
N GLU A 22 2.06 10.49 0.18
CA GLU A 22 2.71 11.58 0.92
C GLU A 22 3.31 11.09 2.23
N ILE A 23 2.56 10.29 2.98
CA ILE A 23 3.03 9.77 4.27
C ILE A 23 4.26 8.89 4.10
N ILE A 24 4.30 8.06 3.06
CA ILE A 24 5.44 7.17 2.83
C ILE A 24 6.54 7.78 1.96
N GLY A 25 6.43 9.07 1.66
CA GLY A 25 7.52 9.81 1.03
C GLY A 25 7.62 9.72 -0.48
N MET A 26 6.50 9.54 -1.18
CA MET A 26 6.49 9.56 -2.64
C MET A 26 5.31 10.37 -3.16
N THR A 27 5.29 10.64 -4.46
CA THR A 27 4.14 11.32 -5.08
C THR A 27 3.02 10.33 -5.33
N GLY A 28 1.78 10.83 -5.39
CA GLY A 28 0.62 10.00 -5.71
C GLY A 28 0.77 9.32 -7.06
N GLN A 29 1.32 10.02 -8.04
CA GLN A 29 1.56 9.48 -9.37
C GLN A 29 2.50 8.27 -9.33
N THR A 30 3.56 8.35 -8.54
CA THR A 30 4.51 7.24 -8.36
C THR A 30 3.82 6.05 -7.72
N LEU A 31 3.01 6.28 -6.69
CA LEU A 31 2.30 5.19 -6.02
C LEU A 31 1.26 4.56 -6.94
N TYR A 32 0.51 5.35 -7.71
CA TYR A 32 -0.43 4.81 -8.71
C TYR A 32 0.27 3.89 -9.70
N ARG A 33 1.45 4.28 -10.18
CA ARG A 33 2.22 3.42 -11.09
C ARG A 33 2.61 2.10 -10.43
N LYS A 34 3.05 2.15 -9.18
CA LYS A 34 3.41 0.94 -8.43
C LYS A 34 2.22 0.03 -8.18
N LEU A 35 1.04 0.61 -7.94
CA LEU A 35 -0.18 -0.18 -7.77
C LEU A 35 -0.58 -0.92 -9.05
N ARG A 36 -0.20 -0.41 -10.23
CA ARG A 36 -0.41 -1.09 -11.52
C ARG A 36 0.68 -2.11 -11.82
N ALA A 37 1.84 -1.96 -11.21
CA ALA A 37 2.98 -2.86 -11.39
C ALA A 37 3.50 -3.27 -10.00
N PRO A 38 2.77 -4.14 -9.28
CA PRO A 38 3.05 -4.43 -7.88
C PRO A 38 4.46 -4.93 -7.60
N LEU A 39 5.13 -5.54 -8.57
CA LEU A 39 6.51 -5.98 -8.41
C LEU A 39 7.49 -4.81 -8.25
N LYS A 40 7.05 -3.59 -8.53
CA LYS A 40 7.84 -2.38 -8.30
C LYS A 40 7.76 -1.90 -6.86
N ILE A 41 6.82 -2.42 -6.07
CA ILE A 41 6.71 -2.07 -4.65
C ILE A 41 7.86 -2.75 -3.92
N THR A 42 8.67 -1.95 -3.22
CA THR A 42 9.78 -2.49 -2.43
C THR A 42 9.28 -3.05 -1.10
N ILE A 43 10.09 -3.91 -0.48
CA ILE A 43 9.78 -4.45 0.85
C ILE A 43 9.66 -3.30 1.86
N GLY A 44 10.55 -2.31 1.79
CA GLY A 44 10.47 -1.15 2.69
C GLY A 44 9.17 -0.37 2.53
N GLU A 45 8.72 -0.17 1.30
CA GLU A 45 7.45 0.51 1.03
C GLU A 45 6.27 -0.30 1.55
N ALA A 46 6.29 -1.62 1.37
CA ALA A 46 5.25 -2.49 1.87
C ALA A 46 5.16 -2.45 3.41
N ILE A 47 6.31 -2.44 4.08
CA ILE A 47 6.37 -2.32 5.54
C ILE A 47 5.78 -0.98 5.98
N GLN A 48 6.12 0.11 5.30
CA GLN A 48 5.55 1.43 5.59
C GLN A 48 4.03 1.44 5.41
N MET A 49 3.53 0.85 4.32
CA MET A 49 2.09 0.77 4.08
C MET A 49 1.39 -0.08 5.14
N LYS A 50 2.00 -1.20 5.53
CA LYS A 50 1.47 -2.03 6.61
C LYS A 50 1.29 -1.22 7.90
N ASP A 51 2.30 -0.43 8.23
CA ASP A 51 2.30 0.38 9.45
C ASP A 51 1.24 1.48 9.39
N VAL A 52 1.23 2.25 8.32
CA VAL A 52 0.29 3.37 8.13
C VAL A 52 -1.16 2.88 8.10
N LEU A 53 -1.42 1.80 7.38
CA LEU A 53 -2.77 1.25 7.24
C LEU A 53 -3.16 0.32 8.39
N LYS A 54 -2.25 0.11 9.34
CA LYS A 54 -2.47 -0.77 10.50
C LYS A 54 -2.95 -2.16 10.09
N LEU A 55 -2.26 -2.73 9.09
CA LEU A 55 -2.55 -4.07 8.63
C LEU A 55 -2.05 -5.10 9.63
N THR A 56 -2.82 -6.18 9.79
CA THR A 56 -2.33 -7.34 10.53
C THR A 56 -1.29 -8.08 9.69
N ASP A 57 -0.53 -8.97 10.32
CA ASP A 57 0.43 -9.80 9.59
C ASP A 57 -0.28 -10.62 8.50
N GLU A 58 -1.45 -11.16 8.81
CA GLU A 58 -2.24 -11.92 7.84
C GLU A 58 -2.67 -11.07 6.65
N GLU A 59 -3.14 -9.85 6.91
CA GLU A 59 -3.55 -8.93 5.85
C GLU A 59 -2.37 -8.52 4.98
N ALA A 60 -1.23 -8.23 5.59
CA ALA A 60 -0.02 -7.88 4.85
C ALA A 60 0.44 -9.05 3.98
N LEU A 61 0.38 -10.28 4.50
CA LEU A 61 0.71 -11.47 3.73
C LEU A 61 -0.22 -11.64 2.54
N GLU A 62 -1.52 -11.47 2.73
CA GLU A 62 -2.49 -11.58 1.64
C GLU A 62 -2.26 -10.52 0.57
N ILE A 63 -1.92 -9.30 0.97
CA ILE A 63 -1.74 -8.17 0.03
C ILE A 63 -0.40 -8.28 -0.68
N PHE A 64 0.69 -8.49 0.06
CA PHE A 64 2.06 -8.37 -0.47
C PHE A 64 2.77 -9.70 -0.68
N LEU A 65 2.24 -10.81 -0.17
CA LEU A 65 2.86 -12.14 -0.20
C LEU A 65 4.11 -12.25 0.68
N PHE A 66 4.23 -11.39 1.67
CA PHE A 66 5.31 -11.51 2.67
C PHE A 66 5.01 -10.80 3.97
#